data_3cdb4f6bd3cbc0c3f8fa1d061fcd1dbd
#
_entry.id   3cdb4f6bd3cbc0c3f8fa1d061fcd1dbd
#
_cell.length_a   1.000
_cell.length_b   1.000
_cell.length_c   1.000
_cell.angle_alpha   90.00
_cell.angle_beta   90.00
_cell.angle_gamma   90.00
#
_symmetry.space_group_name_H-M   'P 1'
#
loop_
_entity.id
_entity.type
_entity.pdbx_description
1 polymer ?
#
loop_
_entity_poly.entity_id
_entity_poly.type
_entity_poly.pdbx_seq_one_letter_code
_entity_poly.pdbx_strand_id
1 'polypeptide(L)'
;MRIWVDAQISPDIAQWFGSAHGIEALPIKALGLRDATDRNIFLAAREAKAVLLTKDRDLVDLVIQLGSPPQILWVTCGNTSNAKLKAILTKAWPSAATLLETGEKIVEVSDTTA
;
A
#
# COMPACT_ATOMS: atom_id res chain seq x y z
N MET A 1 9.55 -5.04 -7.03
CA MET A 1 8.18 -4.83 -6.50
C MET A 1 7.81 -3.38 -6.68
N ARG A 2 6.59 -3.13 -7.09
CA ARG A 2 6.07 -1.79 -7.33
C ARG A 2 4.95 -1.51 -6.33
N ILE A 3 5.07 -0.41 -5.59
CA ILE A 3 4.07 -0.01 -4.59
C ILE A 3 3.51 1.35 -4.95
N TRP A 4 2.18 1.45 -4.98
CA TRP A 4 1.47 2.70 -5.15
C TRP A 4 0.85 3.09 -3.82
N VAL A 5 1.14 4.31 -3.39
CA VAL A 5 0.70 4.83 -2.09
C VAL A 5 -0.56 5.66 -2.27
N ASP A 6 -1.63 5.26 -1.61
CA ASP A 6 -2.95 5.90 -1.69
C ASP A 6 -2.89 7.37 -1.25
N ALA A 7 -3.81 8.17 -1.79
CA ALA A 7 -3.86 9.62 -1.56
C ALA A 7 -4.09 9.99 -0.09
N GLN A 8 -4.68 9.10 0.71
CA GLN A 8 -4.89 9.32 2.13
C GLN A 8 -3.61 9.24 2.96
N ILE A 9 -2.54 8.72 2.38
CA ILE A 9 -1.25 8.59 3.03
C ILE A 9 -0.34 9.67 2.44
N SER A 10 0.46 10.32 3.28
CA SER A 10 1.36 11.38 2.83
C SER A 10 2.26 10.91 1.70
N PRO A 11 2.44 11.74 0.63
CA PRO A 11 3.37 11.42 -0.44
C PRO A 11 4.82 11.21 0.03
N ASP A 12 5.19 11.80 1.17
CA ASP A 12 6.52 11.61 1.75
C ASP A 12 6.78 10.16 2.11
N ILE A 13 5.73 9.40 2.44
CA ILE A 13 5.86 7.96 2.73
C ILE A 13 6.33 7.21 1.49
N ALA A 14 5.81 7.55 0.31
CA ALA A 14 6.24 6.90 -0.93
C ALA A 14 7.74 7.14 -1.20
N GLN A 15 8.18 8.39 -1.09
CA GLN A 15 9.57 8.73 -1.31
C GLN A 15 10.49 8.01 -0.31
N TRP A 16 10.12 8.06 0.96
CA TRP A 16 10.88 7.38 2.02
C TRP A 16 10.93 5.87 1.78
N PHE A 17 9.79 5.27 1.46
CA PHE A 17 9.68 3.81 1.28
C PHE A 17 10.60 3.34 0.16
N GLY A 18 10.60 4.03 -0.96
CA GLY A 18 11.48 3.71 -2.08
C GLY A 18 12.95 3.83 -1.71
N SER A 19 13.33 4.90 -1.01
CA SER A 19 14.72 5.14 -0.61
C SER A 19 15.19 4.16 0.46
N ALA A 20 14.35 3.90 1.47
CA ALA A 20 14.73 3.07 2.61
C ALA A 20 14.80 1.59 2.27
N HIS A 21 13.97 1.12 1.34
CA HIS A 21 13.81 -0.31 1.05
C HIS A 21 14.15 -0.70 -0.38
N GLY A 22 14.60 0.25 -1.20
CA GLY A 22 15.08 -0.04 -2.55
C GLY A 22 13.99 -0.55 -3.50
N ILE A 23 12.75 -0.14 -3.30
CA ILE A 23 11.62 -0.55 -4.13
C ILE A 23 11.07 0.64 -4.92
N GLU A 24 10.32 0.35 -5.99
CA GLU A 24 9.63 1.40 -6.72
C GLU A 24 8.35 1.77 -5.96
N ALA A 25 8.32 2.94 -5.34
CA ALA A 25 7.16 3.42 -4.60
C ALA A 25 6.76 4.80 -5.12
N LEU A 26 5.50 4.94 -5.53
CA LEU A 26 4.96 6.18 -6.08
C LEU A 26 3.65 6.52 -5.41
N PRO A 27 3.41 7.81 -5.08
CA PRO A 27 2.07 8.21 -4.65
C PRO A 27 1.14 8.21 -5.87
N ILE A 28 -0.11 7.80 -5.68
CA ILE A 28 -1.07 7.77 -6.79
C ILE A 28 -1.32 9.17 -7.37
N LYS A 29 -1.12 10.20 -6.58
CA LYS A 29 -1.17 11.59 -7.03
C LYS A 29 -0.21 11.85 -8.20
N ALA A 30 1.00 11.29 -8.13
CA ALA A 30 2.01 11.46 -9.18
C ALA A 30 1.61 10.73 -10.47
N LEU A 31 0.66 9.80 -10.38
CA LEU A 31 0.17 9.02 -11.52
C LEU A 31 -1.11 9.62 -12.12
N GLY A 32 -1.54 10.80 -11.64
CA GLY A 32 -2.77 11.42 -12.10
C GLY A 32 -4.03 10.77 -11.55
N LEU A 33 -3.93 9.98 -10.49
CA LEU A 33 -5.05 9.19 -9.95
C LEU A 33 -5.60 9.74 -8.63
N ARG A 34 -5.17 10.93 -8.22
CA ARG A 34 -5.57 11.51 -6.93
C ARG A 34 -7.09 11.55 -6.74
N ASP A 35 -7.82 11.96 -7.77
CA ASP A 35 -9.27 12.13 -7.72
C ASP A 35 -10.02 10.99 -8.42
N ALA A 36 -9.31 9.92 -8.76
CA ALA A 36 -9.92 8.75 -9.38
C ALA A 36 -10.75 7.98 -8.35
N THR A 37 -11.76 7.27 -8.83
CA THR A 37 -12.54 6.37 -7.99
C THR A 37 -11.70 5.19 -7.52
N ASP A 38 -12.09 4.56 -6.42
CA ASP A 38 -11.42 3.35 -5.93
C ASP A 38 -11.36 2.28 -7.01
N ARG A 39 -12.43 2.12 -7.77
CA ARG A 39 -12.48 1.15 -8.87
C ARG A 39 -11.45 1.46 -9.94
N ASN A 40 -11.32 2.71 -10.33
CA ASN A 40 -10.34 3.11 -11.34
C ASN A 40 -8.91 2.96 -10.83
N ILE A 41 -8.66 3.28 -9.57
CA ILE A 41 -7.35 3.04 -8.94
C ILE A 41 -7.04 1.54 -8.94
N PHE A 42 -8.01 0.73 -8.55
CA PHE A 42 -7.88 -0.72 -8.53
C PHE A 42 -7.52 -1.27 -9.92
N LEU A 43 -8.25 -0.86 -10.95
CA LEU A 43 -8.02 -1.33 -12.31
C LEU A 43 -6.67 -0.88 -12.86
N ALA A 44 -6.26 0.35 -12.57
CA ALA A 44 -4.95 0.87 -12.97
C ALA A 44 -3.82 0.10 -12.28
N ALA A 45 -3.97 -0.18 -10.99
CA ALA A 45 -2.99 -0.95 -10.23
C ALA A 45 -2.90 -2.40 -10.74
N ARG A 46 -4.03 -2.99 -11.11
CA ARG A 46 -4.07 -4.33 -11.74
C ARG A 46 -3.25 -4.36 -13.03
N GLU A 47 -3.47 -3.40 -13.90
CA GLU A 47 -2.75 -3.26 -15.16
C GLU A 47 -1.25 -3.12 -14.93
N ALA A 48 -0.86 -2.32 -13.96
CA ALA A 48 0.54 -2.07 -13.62
C ALA A 48 1.16 -3.16 -12.76
N LYS A 49 0.36 -4.11 -12.26
CA LYS A 49 0.79 -5.14 -11.30
C LYS A 49 1.42 -4.51 -10.06
N ALA A 50 0.85 -3.40 -9.61
CA ALA A 50 1.30 -2.69 -8.43
C ALA A 50 0.64 -3.23 -7.17
N VAL A 51 1.33 -3.10 -6.03
CA VAL A 51 0.75 -3.31 -4.71
C VAL A 51 0.21 -1.97 -4.22
N LEU A 52 -1.02 -1.94 -3.72
CA LEU A 52 -1.62 -0.72 -3.19
C LEU A 52 -1.37 -0.64 -1.68
N LEU A 53 -0.66 0.38 -1.24
CA LEU A 53 -0.51 0.72 0.18
C LEU A 53 -1.63 1.69 0.53
N THR A 54 -2.57 1.26 1.37
CA THR A 54 -3.79 2.02 1.64
C THR A 54 -4.32 1.78 3.05
N LYS A 55 -5.09 2.72 3.54
CA LYS A 55 -5.92 2.58 4.74
C LYS A 55 -7.38 2.31 4.38
N ASP A 56 -7.74 2.38 3.12
CA ASP A 56 -9.12 2.34 2.66
C ASP A 56 -9.63 0.90 2.54
N ARG A 57 -10.63 0.58 3.36
CA ARG A 57 -11.28 -0.72 3.31
C ARG A 57 -11.97 -0.99 1.98
N ASP A 58 -12.43 0.05 1.29
CA ASP A 58 -13.12 -0.14 0.01
C ASP A 58 -12.21 -0.79 -1.04
N LEU A 59 -10.92 -0.46 -1.03
CA LEU A 59 -9.95 -1.10 -1.91
C LEU A 59 -9.73 -2.57 -1.53
N VAL A 60 -9.72 -2.87 -0.23
CA VAL A 60 -9.65 -4.24 0.26
C VAL A 60 -10.85 -5.05 -0.22
N ASP A 61 -12.04 -4.48 -0.11
CA ASP A 61 -13.28 -5.13 -0.55
C ASP A 61 -13.25 -5.41 -2.05
N LEU A 62 -12.69 -4.52 -2.85
CA LEU A 62 -12.54 -4.75 -4.30
C LEU A 62 -11.65 -5.96 -4.59
N VAL A 63 -10.56 -6.12 -3.85
CA VAL A 63 -9.69 -7.30 -4.02
C VAL A 63 -10.42 -8.58 -3.61
N ILE A 64 -11.20 -8.53 -2.53
CA ILE A 64 -12.00 -9.68 -2.10
C ILE A 64 -13.00 -10.08 -3.19
N GLN A 65 -13.64 -9.09 -3.82
CA GLN A 65 -14.66 -9.34 -4.85
C GLN A 65 -14.06 -9.74 -6.20
N LEU A 66 -13.02 -9.05 -6.62
CA LEU A 66 -12.50 -9.15 -7.99
C LEU A 66 -11.17 -9.88 -8.10
N GLY A 67 -10.55 -10.19 -6.97
CA GLY A 67 -9.28 -10.90 -6.94
C GLY A 67 -8.06 -10.00 -7.13
N SER A 68 -6.89 -10.56 -6.95
CA SER A 68 -5.61 -9.92 -7.23
C SER A 68 -5.14 -10.27 -8.63
N PRO A 69 -4.20 -9.55 -9.29
CA PRO A 69 -3.70 -8.27 -8.84
C PRO A 69 -4.77 -7.17 -8.88
N PRO A 70 -4.64 -6.10 -8.14
CA PRO A 70 -3.51 -5.76 -7.31
C PRO A 70 -3.55 -6.48 -5.96
N GLN A 71 -2.38 -6.62 -5.34
CA GLN A 71 -2.29 -6.98 -3.94
C GLN A 71 -2.44 -5.72 -3.09
N ILE A 72 -2.86 -5.88 -1.84
CA ILE A 72 -3.05 -4.76 -0.92
C ILE A 72 -2.10 -4.90 0.27
N LEU A 73 -1.39 -3.83 0.56
CA LEU A 73 -0.70 -3.63 1.84
C LEU A 73 -1.59 -2.69 2.66
N TRP A 74 -2.34 -3.26 3.59
CA TRP A 74 -3.42 -2.57 4.29
C TRP A 74 -2.99 -2.07 5.66
N VAL A 75 -2.95 -0.75 5.83
CA VAL A 75 -2.55 -0.10 7.08
C VAL A 75 -3.78 0.09 7.95
N THR A 76 -3.80 -0.56 9.11
CA THR A 76 -4.94 -0.55 10.04
C THR A 76 -4.63 0.11 11.38
N CYS A 77 -3.50 0.80 11.49
CA CYS A 77 -3.07 1.38 12.76
C CYS A 77 -3.72 2.74 13.09
N GLY A 78 -4.73 3.16 12.34
CA GLY A 78 -5.43 4.41 12.60
C GLY A 78 -4.61 5.65 12.24
N ASN A 79 -4.94 6.77 12.88
CA ASN A 79 -4.23 8.03 12.64
C ASN A 79 -2.86 8.01 13.31
N THR A 80 -1.82 8.17 12.50
CA THR A 80 -0.45 8.19 12.98
C THR A 80 0.32 9.33 12.32
N SER A 81 1.38 9.80 12.97
CA SER A 81 2.34 10.69 12.33
C SER A 81 3.10 9.93 11.24
N ASN A 82 3.71 10.67 10.30
CA ASN A 82 4.58 10.05 9.31
C ASN A 82 5.75 9.32 9.96
N ALA A 83 6.33 9.89 11.01
CA ALA A 83 7.43 9.24 11.73
C ALA A 83 7.02 7.90 12.32
N LYS A 84 5.84 7.84 12.93
CA LYS A 84 5.33 6.59 13.50
C LYS A 84 5.01 5.58 12.41
N LEU A 85 4.40 6.01 11.32
CA LEU A 85 4.08 5.12 10.20
C LEU A 85 5.35 4.54 9.57
N LYS A 86 6.40 5.35 9.42
CA LYS A 86 7.69 4.88 8.94
C LYS A 86 8.26 3.80 9.86
N ALA A 87 8.19 4.00 11.18
CA ALA A 87 8.66 3.01 12.13
C ALA A 87 7.87 1.70 12.04
N ILE A 88 6.56 1.78 11.92
CA ILE A 88 5.68 0.61 11.78
C ILE A 88 6.02 -0.16 10.50
N LEU A 89 6.13 0.55 9.38
CA LEU A 89 6.46 -0.06 8.09
C LEU A 89 7.86 -0.68 8.08
N THR A 90 8.83 -0.02 8.70
CA THR A 90 10.19 -0.56 8.81
C THR A 90 10.19 -1.89 9.55
N LYS A 91 9.46 -1.97 10.65
CA LYS A 91 9.37 -3.20 11.46
C LYS A 91 8.62 -4.31 10.72
N ALA A 92 7.55 -3.96 10.02
CA ALA A 92 6.67 -4.93 9.37
C ALA A 92 7.18 -5.38 8.00
N TRP A 93 8.02 -4.58 7.34
CA TRP A 93 8.33 -4.78 5.92
C TRP A 93 8.98 -6.13 5.60
N PRO A 94 9.95 -6.66 6.35
CA PRO A 94 10.53 -7.96 6.00
C PRO A 94 9.50 -9.07 5.88
N SER A 95 8.59 -9.17 6.85
CA SER A 95 7.51 -10.15 6.81
C SER A 95 6.48 -9.85 5.74
N ALA A 96 6.11 -8.57 5.60
CA ALA A 96 5.14 -8.15 4.60
C ALA A 96 5.64 -8.42 3.17
N ALA A 97 6.91 -8.13 2.90
CA ALA A 97 7.51 -8.39 1.60
C ALA A 97 7.47 -9.87 1.26
N THR A 98 7.80 -10.73 2.21
CA THR A 98 7.73 -12.18 2.02
C THR A 98 6.32 -12.63 1.68
N LEU A 99 5.33 -12.15 2.42
CA LEU A 99 3.93 -12.49 2.18
C LEU A 99 3.46 -12.03 0.80
N LEU A 100 3.84 -10.83 0.40
CA LEU A 100 3.51 -10.31 -0.94
C LEU A 100 4.19 -11.14 -2.04
N GLU A 101 5.43 -11.51 -1.85
CA GLU A 101 6.16 -12.34 -2.81
C GLU A 101 5.57 -13.74 -2.96
N THR A 102 4.98 -14.28 -1.90
CA THR A 102 4.30 -15.58 -1.94
C THR A 102 2.89 -15.49 -2.51
N GLY A 103 2.43 -14.30 -2.87
CA GLY A 103 1.14 -14.13 -3.55
C GLY A 103 -0.04 -13.83 -2.63
N GLU A 104 0.19 -13.48 -1.37
CA GLU A 104 -0.90 -13.08 -0.48
C GLU A 104 -1.60 -11.86 -1.06
N LYS A 105 -2.93 -11.92 -1.10
CA LYS A 105 -3.75 -10.87 -1.71
C LYS A 105 -3.82 -9.61 -0.86
N ILE A 106 -3.91 -9.79 0.46
CA ILE A 106 -4.05 -8.72 1.43
C ILE A 106 -3.08 -8.99 2.56
N VAL A 107 -2.19 -8.05 2.81
CA VAL A 107 -1.24 -8.09 3.92
C VAL A 107 -1.54 -6.92 4.83
N GLU A 108 -1.95 -7.22 6.05
CA GLU A 108 -2.29 -6.18 7.03
C GLU A 108 -1.04 -5.72 7.76
N VAL A 109 -0.90 -4.41 7.92
CA VAL A 109 0.14 -3.77 8.73
C VAL A 109 -0.54 -2.99 9.84
N SER A 110 -0.29 -3.37 11.06
CA SER A 110 -0.86 -2.71 12.23
C SER A 110 0.21 -2.37 13.25
N ASP A 111 -0.13 -1.48 14.17
CA ASP A 111 0.74 -1.14 15.28
C ASP A 111 0.56 -2.19 16.37
N THR A 112 1.31 -3.27 16.27
CA THR A 112 1.29 -4.31 17.29
C THR A 112 2.34 -3.97 18.35
N THR A 113 1.88 -3.88 19.58
CA THR A 113 2.74 -3.57 20.73
C THR A 113 3.29 -4.82 21.39
N ALA A 114 3.07 -5.93 20.80
CA ALA A 114 3.55 -7.20 21.34
C ALA A 114 5.05 -7.34 21.25
#